data_44db4943e31611cf3d2e806b6d8bb226
#
_entry.id   44db4943e31611cf3d2e806b6d8bb226
#
_cell.length_a   1.000
_cell.length_b   1.000
_cell.length_c   1.000
_cell.angle_alpha   90.00
_cell.angle_beta   90.00
_cell.angle_gamma   90.00
#
_symmetry.space_group_name_H-M   'P 1'
#
loop_
_entity.id
_entity.type
_entity.pdbx_description
1 polymer ?
#
loop_
_entity_poly.entity_id
_entity_poly.type
_entity_poly.pdbx_seq_one_letter_code
_entity_poly.pdbx_strand_id
1 'polypeptide(L)'
;IDAGTVIGLTGKSGRSTCYHLHLALHKLDSKGQWISVDPQPFIETLNGYINELGEKLRQLRGMDYPHPEEDKPLTIANLYGEIQRQGLKFPKIVLAQALLESGNLTSRLAREQNNLFGLRLRNGRYASFDHWSESVTAYRDWVQYKHRPKEDYYKFLSRIRYAADSYSYINKVKRILKGL
;
A
#
# COMPACT_ATOMS: atom_id res chain seq x y z
N ILE A 1 -24.84 -7.66 9.72
CA ILE A 1 -23.43 -7.27 9.85
C ILE A 1 -23.34 -5.86 9.34
N ASP A 2 -22.84 -4.93 10.17
CA ASP A 2 -22.72 -3.52 9.81
C ASP A 2 -21.61 -3.29 8.78
N ALA A 3 -21.78 -2.25 7.97
CA ALA A 3 -20.75 -1.85 7.01
C ALA A 3 -19.43 -1.52 7.73
N GLY A 4 -18.32 -2.05 7.22
CA GLY A 4 -16.99 -1.90 7.84
C GLY A 4 -16.62 -3.00 8.84
N THR A 5 -17.55 -3.89 9.19
CA THR A 5 -17.23 -5.04 10.05
C THR A 5 -16.26 -5.99 9.33
N VAL A 6 -15.14 -6.33 9.98
CA VAL A 6 -14.21 -7.33 9.46
C VAL A 6 -14.84 -8.71 9.57
N ILE A 7 -15.14 -9.33 8.42
CA ILE A 7 -15.79 -10.66 8.34
C ILE A 7 -14.78 -11.80 8.18
N GLY A 8 -13.51 -11.49 7.93
CA GLY A 8 -12.48 -12.50 7.77
C GLY A 8 -11.19 -11.93 7.19
N LEU A 9 -10.24 -12.81 6.97
CA LEU A 9 -8.97 -12.52 6.29
C LEU A 9 -8.92 -13.31 4.98
N THR A 10 -8.44 -12.68 3.91
CA THR A 10 -8.21 -13.39 2.65
C THR A 10 -7.11 -14.43 2.82
N GLY A 11 -7.35 -15.63 2.34
CA GLY A 11 -6.44 -16.76 2.46
C GLY A 11 -6.02 -17.35 1.12
N LYS A 12 -5.06 -18.27 1.19
CA LYS A 12 -4.58 -19.09 0.07
C LYS A 12 -4.63 -20.57 0.47
N SER A 13 -5.81 -21.03 0.87
CA SER A 13 -6.03 -22.43 1.22
C SER A 13 -6.51 -23.26 0.01
N GLY A 14 -6.31 -24.57 0.05
CA GLY A 14 -6.70 -25.47 -1.04
C GLY A 14 -5.80 -25.37 -2.28
N ARG A 15 -6.37 -25.64 -3.45
CA ARG A 15 -5.66 -25.64 -4.75
C ARG A 15 -5.52 -24.24 -5.37
N SER A 16 -5.28 -23.21 -4.56
CA SER A 16 -5.18 -21.84 -5.04
C SER A 16 -3.73 -21.39 -5.25
N THR A 17 -3.47 -20.66 -6.32
CA THR A 17 -2.16 -20.08 -6.63
C THR A 17 -1.98 -18.67 -6.05
N CYS A 18 -3.08 -18.01 -5.63
CA CYS A 18 -3.06 -16.63 -5.11
C CYS A 18 -4.04 -16.46 -3.95
N TYR A 19 -3.90 -15.36 -3.20
CA TYR A 19 -4.92 -14.93 -2.25
C TYR A 19 -6.14 -14.45 -3.00
N HIS A 20 -7.31 -14.94 -2.62
CA HIS A 20 -8.59 -14.57 -3.23
C HIS A 20 -9.73 -14.70 -2.24
N LEU A 21 -10.83 -14.02 -2.54
CA LEU A 21 -12.11 -14.18 -1.90
C LEU A 21 -13.01 -15.04 -2.79
N HIS A 22 -13.56 -16.11 -2.24
CA HIS A 22 -14.64 -16.85 -2.88
C HIS A 22 -15.96 -16.27 -2.38
N LEU A 23 -16.73 -15.65 -3.28
CA LEU A 23 -18.05 -15.10 -2.98
C LEU A 23 -19.10 -15.96 -3.64
N ALA A 24 -20.06 -16.44 -2.84
CA ALA A 24 -21.27 -17.09 -3.32
C ALA A 24 -22.49 -16.32 -2.80
N LEU A 25 -23.42 -16.01 -3.69
CA LEU A 25 -24.69 -15.42 -3.32
C LEU A 25 -25.80 -16.47 -3.42
N HIS A 26 -26.70 -16.44 -2.42
CA HIS A 26 -27.86 -17.30 -2.37
C HIS A 26 -29.11 -16.43 -2.15
N LYS A 27 -30.21 -16.78 -2.78
CA LYS A 27 -31.52 -16.20 -2.53
C LYS A 27 -32.57 -17.27 -2.29
N LEU A 28 -33.63 -16.92 -1.60
CA LEU A 28 -34.79 -17.79 -1.49
C LEU A 28 -35.57 -17.76 -2.80
N ASP A 29 -35.96 -18.91 -3.33
CA ASP A 29 -36.87 -19.04 -4.43
C ASP A 29 -38.32 -18.85 -3.96
N SER A 30 -39.31 -18.94 -4.87
CA SER A 30 -40.70 -18.82 -4.57
C SER A 30 -41.27 -19.94 -3.65
N LYS A 31 -40.49 -21.00 -3.46
CA LYS A 31 -40.84 -22.15 -2.60
C LYS A 31 -40.08 -22.10 -1.26
N GLY A 32 -39.34 -21.02 -0.98
CA GLY A 32 -38.56 -20.86 0.24
C GLY A 32 -37.26 -21.70 0.28
N GLN A 33 -36.78 -22.18 -0.86
CA GLN A 33 -35.50 -22.91 -0.94
C GLN A 33 -34.35 -21.98 -1.33
N TRP A 34 -33.18 -22.19 -0.71
CA TRP A 34 -31.97 -21.45 -1.04
C TRP A 34 -31.40 -21.92 -2.38
N ILE A 35 -31.33 -21.02 -3.34
CA ILE A 35 -30.69 -21.26 -4.65
C ILE A 35 -29.49 -20.36 -4.82
N SER A 36 -28.42 -20.90 -5.44
CA SER A 36 -27.26 -20.10 -5.81
C SER A 36 -27.60 -19.19 -6.98
N VAL A 37 -27.11 -17.96 -6.92
CA VAL A 37 -27.25 -16.98 -8.00
C VAL A 37 -25.88 -16.47 -8.41
N ASP A 38 -25.78 -16.00 -9.66
CA ASP A 38 -24.56 -15.38 -10.17
C ASP A 38 -24.23 -14.12 -9.34
N PRO A 39 -23.04 -14.05 -8.71
CA PRO A 39 -22.63 -12.88 -7.95
C PRO A 39 -22.22 -11.68 -8.83
N GLN A 40 -21.98 -11.88 -10.12
CA GLN A 40 -21.42 -10.87 -11.01
C GLN A 40 -22.23 -9.56 -11.06
N PRO A 41 -23.58 -9.57 -11.23
CA PRO A 41 -24.37 -8.35 -11.22
C PRO A 41 -24.30 -7.58 -9.89
N PHE A 42 -24.19 -8.31 -8.77
CA PHE A 42 -24.00 -7.69 -7.46
C PHE A 42 -22.62 -7.01 -7.36
N ILE A 43 -21.57 -7.67 -7.83
CA ILE A 43 -20.21 -7.12 -7.83
C ILE A 43 -20.13 -5.88 -8.72
N GLU A 44 -20.75 -5.91 -9.89
CA GLU A 44 -20.78 -4.77 -10.82
C GLU A 44 -21.51 -3.57 -10.21
N THR A 45 -22.65 -3.81 -9.56
CA THR A 45 -23.39 -2.78 -8.83
C THR A 45 -22.54 -2.18 -7.70
N LEU A 46 -21.91 -3.03 -6.90
CA LEU A 46 -21.04 -2.60 -5.79
C LEU A 46 -19.87 -1.77 -6.29
N ASN A 47 -19.23 -2.18 -7.37
CA ASN A 47 -18.14 -1.43 -8.00
C ASN A 47 -18.62 -0.08 -8.55
N GLY A 48 -19.82 -0.03 -9.10
CA GLY A 48 -20.47 1.22 -9.51
C GLY A 48 -20.61 2.21 -8.36
N TYR A 49 -21.13 1.77 -7.21
CA TYR A 49 -21.24 2.60 -6.01
C TYR A 49 -19.89 3.04 -5.46
N ILE A 50 -18.89 2.15 -5.44
CA ILE A 50 -17.53 2.48 -4.97
C ILE A 50 -16.93 3.56 -5.86
N ASN A 51 -17.08 3.44 -7.17
CA ASN A 51 -16.57 4.43 -8.13
C ASN A 51 -17.30 5.77 -7.98
N GLU A 52 -18.65 5.77 -7.88
CA GLU A 52 -19.43 6.98 -7.66
C GLU A 52 -19.05 7.67 -6.33
N LEU A 53 -18.92 6.91 -5.26
CA LEU A 53 -18.46 7.44 -3.97
C LEU A 53 -17.04 8.00 -4.06
N GLY A 54 -16.16 7.31 -4.76
CA GLY A 54 -14.79 7.76 -5.01
C GLY A 54 -14.76 9.09 -5.77
N GLU A 55 -15.61 9.25 -6.80
CA GLU A 55 -15.75 10.51 -7.52
C GLU A 55 -16.32 11.63 -6.65
N LYS A 56 -17.37 11.36 -5.88
CA LYS A 56 -17.92 12.33 -4.93
C LYS A 56 -16.90 12.76 -3.89
N LEU A 57 -16.11 11.83 -3.35
CA LEU A 57 -15.02 12.13 -2.42
C LEU A 57 -13.92 12.95 -3.09
N ARG A 58 -13.59 12.68 -4.35
CA ARG A 58 -12.63 13.50 -5.13
C ARG A 58 -13.17 14.92 -5.35
N GLN A 59 -14.45 15.06 -5.71
CA GLN A 59 -15.10 16.37 -5.87
C GLN A 59 -15.15 17.15 -4.55
N LEU A 60 -15.50 16.50 -3.44
CA LEU A 60 -15.52 17.13 -2.12
C LEU A 60 -14.10 17.52 -1.65
N ARG A 61 -13.08 16.72 -1.98
CA ARG A 61 -11.67 17.09 -1.75
C ARG A 61 -11.19 18.21 -2.64
N GLY A 62 -11.75 18.33 -3.86
CA GLY A 62 -11.49 19.47 -4.78
C GLY A 62 -12.18 20.78 -4.40
N MET A 63 -13.17 20.72 -3.49
CA MET A 63 -13.98 21.90 -3.21
C MET A 63 -13.41 22.88 -2.18
N ASP A 64 -12.41 22.54 -1.34
CA ASP A 64 -11.83 23.58 -0.44
C ASP A 64 -10.70 23.10 0.51
N TYR A 65 -10.02 22.04 0.20
CA TYR A 65 -8.74 21.81 0.81
C TYR A 65 -7.72 21.71 -0.33
N PRO A 66 -6.90 22.72 -0.53
CA PRO A 66 -5.65 22.48 -1.24
C PRO A 66 -5.05 21.28 -0.50
N HIS A 67 -4.79 20.19 -1.19
CA HIS A 67 -3.97 19.13 -0.60
C HIS A 67 -2.70 19.82 -0.13
N PRO A 68 -2.50 20.04 1.19
CA PRO A 68 -1.31 20.73 1.66
C PRO A 68 -0.04 20.00 1.24
N GLU A 69 -0.18 18.91 0.54
CA GLU A 69 0.81 17.90 0.25
C GLU A 69 1.16 17.78 -1.24
N GLU A 70 0.25 18.15 -2.16
CA GLU A 70 0.55 18.17 -3.60
C GLU A 70 1.59 19.21 -3.98
N ASP A 71 1.71 20.28 -3.17
CA ASP A 71 2.69 21.35 -3.39
C ASP A 71 3.95 21.23 -2.50
N LYS A 72 4.03 20.23 -1.63
CA LYS A 72 5.21 20.08 -0.77
C LYS A 72 6.40 19.57 -1.56
N PRO A 73 7.50 20.31 -1.63
CA PRO A 73 8.70 19.84 -2.28
C PRO A 73 9.24 18.57 -1.59
N LEU A 74 9.83 17.69 -2.37
CA LEU A 74 10.50 16.50 -1.84
C LEU A 74 11.76 16.92 -1.07
N THR A 75 11.63 16.94 0.25
CA THR A 75 12.74 17.15 1.19
C THR A 75 12.75 16.06 2.24
N ILE A 76 13.87 15.85 2.92
CA ILE A 76 13.97 14.86 4.01
C ILE A 76 12.93 15.15 5.10
N ALA A 77 12.74 16.42 5.47
CA ALA A 77 11.79 16.83 6.50
C ALA A 77 10.34 16.54 6.07
N ASN A 78 9.97 16.91 4.85
CA ASN A 78 8.63 16.68 4.31
C ASN A 78 8.35 15.17 4.14
N LEU A 79 9.34 14.40 3.66
CA LEU A 79 9.24 12.94 3.56
C LEU A 79 9.04 12.28 4.93
N TYR A 80 9.79 12.73 5.94
CA TYR A 80 9.63 12.19 7.30
C TYR A 80 8.24 12.51 7.87
N GLY A 81 7.79 13.75 7.71
CA GLY A 81 6.44 14.16 8.11
C GLY A 81 5.35 13.31 7.43
N GLU A 82 5.52 13.04 6.13
CA GLU A 82 4.56 12.23 5.35
C GLU A 82 4.55 10.77 5.81
N ILE A 83 5.72 10.18 6.07
CA ILE A 83 5.84 8.82 6.63
C ILE A 83 5.09 8.72 7.97
N GLN A 84 5.21 9.73 8.83
CA GLN A 84 4.51 9.78 10.12
C GLN A 84 2.99 9.98 9.94
N ARG A 85 2.59 10.93 9.07
CA ARG A 85 1.18 11.25 8.79
C ARG A 85 0.42 10.03 8.27
N GLN A 86 1.05 9.25 7.40
CA GLN A 86 0.45 8.04 6.85
C GLN A 86 0.48 6.84 7.82
N GLY A 87 1.00 7.01 9.05
CA GLY A 87 0.98 5.99 10.09
C GLY A 87 1.91 4.81 9.84
N LEU A 88 3.01 5.01 9.05
CA LEU A 88 3.96 3.93 8.83
C LEU A 88 4.68 3.58 10.15
N LYS A 89 4.83 2.28 10.39
CA LYS A 89 5.57 1.78 11.55
C LYS A 89 7.07 2.01 11.34
N PHE A 90 7.78 2.28 12.43
CA PHE A 90 9.23 2.52 12.43
C PHE A 90 9.68 3.66 11.49
N PRO A 91 9.08 4.86 11.60
CA PRO A 91 9.21 5.92 10.61
C PRO A 91 10.65 6.33 10.30
N LYS A 92 11.55 6.32 11.30
CA LYS A 92 12.99 6.60 11.09
C LYS A 92 13.67 5.55 10.22
N ILE A 93 13.33 4.26 10.40
CA ILE A 93 13.90 3.19 9.58
C ILE A 93 13.37 3.28 8.16
N VAL A 94 12.07 3.57 7.99
CA VAL A 94 11.44 3.76 6.67
C VAL A 94 12.06 4.97 5.96
N LEU A 95 12.32 6.07 6.65
CA LEU A 95 13.04 7.22 6.10
C LEU A 95 14.44 6.81 5.62
N ALA A 96 15.20 6.08 6.45
CA ALA A 96 16.54 5.62 6.08
C ALA A 96 16.50 4.69 4.85
N GLN A 97 15.49 3.85 4.71
CA GLN A 97 15.27 3.05 3.51
C GLN A 97 15.00 3.91 2.29
N ALA A 98 14.06 4.86 2.38
CA ALA A 98 13.77 5.77 1.28
C ALA A 98 15.00 6.53 0.80
N LEU A 99 15.83 7.03 1.74
CA LEU A 99 17.08 7.71 1.40
C LEU A 99 18.09 6.76 0.72
N LEU A 100 18.18 5.52 1.17
CA LEU A 100 19.06 4.53 0.55
C LEU A 100 18.62 4.22 -0.88
N GLU A 101 17.34 3.91 -1.09
CA GLU A 101 16.78 3.51 -2.40
C GLU A 101 16.76 4.67 -3.40
N SER A 102 16.53 5.87 -2.92
CA SER A 102 16.45 7.08 -3.76
C SER A 102 17.80 7.78 -3.96
N GLY A 103 18.90 7.27 -3.39
CA GLY A 103 20.18 7.96 -3.43
C GLY A 103 20.10 9.35 -2.82
N ASN A 104 19.60 9.49 -1.59
CA ASN A 104 19.32 10.75 -0.92
C ASN A 104 18.37 11.67 -1.73
N LEU A 105 17.31 11.10 -2.27
CA LEU A 105 16.28 11.77 -3.06
C LEU A 105 16.76 12.32 -4.41
N THR A 106 17.91 11.87 -4.90
CA THR A 106 18.55 12.41 -6.13
C THR A 106 18.53 11.44 -7.31
N SER A 107 18.17 10.17 -7.09
CA SER A 107 18.17 9.17 -8.17
C SER A 107 17.18 9.55 -9.28
N ARG A 108 17.45 9.07 -10.49
CA ARG A 108 16.54 9.25 -11.64
C ARG A 108 15.15 8.71 -11.34
N LEU A 109 15.05 7.56 -10.67
CA LEU A 109 13.80 6.93 -10.29
C LEU A 109 12.97 7.81 -9.33
N ALA A 110 13.64 8.45 -8.37
CA ALA A 110 12.97 9.36 -7.44
C ALA A 110 12.49 10.65 -8.12
N ARG A 111 13.26 11.21 -9.07
CA ARG A 111 12.94 12.49 -9.71
C ARG A 111 11.93 12.36 -10.85
N GLU A 112 12.05 11.31 -11.69
CA GLU A 112 11.24 11.18 -12.89
C GLU A 112 10.00 10.30 -12.68
N GLN A 113 10.01 9.42 -11.67
CA GLN A 113 8.92 8.49 -11.41
C GLN A 113 8.36 8.59 -9.99
N ASN A 114 8.82 9.55 -9.19
CA ASN A 114 8.38 9.77 -7.81
C ASN A 114 8.45 8.50 -6.93
N ASN A 115 9.31 7.53 -7.29
CA ASN A 115 9.42 6.23 -6.64
C ASN A 115 10.62 6.21 -5.69
N LEU A 116 10.34 6.48 -4.40
CA LEU A 116 11.37 6.63 -3.37
C LEU A 116 11.88 5.32 -2.79
N PHE A 117 11.21 4.20 -3.06
CA PHE A 117 11.47 2.90 -2.45
C PHE A 117 11.86 1.82 -3.47
N GLY A 118 12.06 2.18 -4.74
CA GLY A 118 12.37 1.21 -5.78
C GLY A 118 11.25 0.19 -6.03
N LEU A 119 9.98 0.59 -5.79
CA LEU A 119 8.83 -0.29 -5.91
C LEU A 119 8.63 -0.77 -7.36
N ARG A 120 8.25 -2.04 -7.48
CA ARG A 120 8.00 -2.67 -8.79
C ARG A 120 6.58 -3.18 -8.90
N LEU A 121 6.05 -3.06 -10.09
CA LEU A 121 4.78 -3.67 -10.49
C LEU A 121 4.96 -5.20 -10.67
N ARG A 122 3.85 -5.93 -10.76
CA ARG A 122 3.87 -7.40 -10.96
C ARG A 122 4.60 -7.84 -12.22
N ASN A 123 4.66 -7.00 -13.24
CA ASN A 123 5.39 -7.27 -14.48
C ASN A 123 6.91 -6.97 -14.38
N GLY A 124 7.42 -6.66 -13.18
CA GLY A 124 8.82 -6.36 -12.93
C GLY A 124 9.28 -4.94 -13.24
N ARG A 125 8.45 -4.11 -13.90
CA ARG A 125 8.77 -2.70 -14.19
C ARG A 125 8.69 -1.88 -12.90
N TYR A 126 9.48 -0.81 -12.81
CA TYR A 126 9.33 0.16 -11.73
C TYR A 126 7.97 0.83 -11.79
N ALA A 127 7.38 1.06 -10.62
CA ALA A 127 6.17 1.86 -10.49
C ALA A 127 6.50 3.33 -10.70
N SER A 128 5.57 4.07 -11.30
CA SER A 128 5.62 5.52 -11.44
C SER A 128 4.41 6.10 -10.73
N PHE A 129 4.60 7.26 -10.09
CA PHE A 129 3.59 7.95 -9.31
C PHE A 129 3.49 9.41 -9.78
N ASP A 130 2.32 10.01 -9.64
CA ASP A 130 2.10 11.42 -10.00
C ASP A 130 2.77 12.35 -8.99
N HIS A 131 2.77 11.96 -7.71
CA HIS A 131 3.45 12.68 -6.64
C HIS A 131 4.27 11.73 -5.76
N TRP A 132 5.37 12.21 -5.18
CA TRP A 132 6.29 11.41 -4.35
C TRP A 132 5.61 10.80 -3.11
N SER A 133 4.59 11.47 -2.53
CA SER A 133 3.84 10.96 -1.38
C SER A 133 3.09 9.67 -1.67
N GLU A 134 2.70 9.44 -2.93
CA GLU A 134 2.04 8.20 -3.33
C GLU A 134 2.95 6.99 -3.22
N SER A 135 4.27 7.18 -3.42
CA SER A 135 5.22 6.08 -3.19
C SER A 135 5.33 5.69 -1.71
N VAL A 136 5.05 6.62 -0.78
CA VAL A 136 4.94 6.34 0.67
C VAL A 136 3.69 5.51 0.94
N THR A 137 2.56 5.87 0.35
CA THR A 137 1.30 5.10 0.40
C THR A 137 1.53 3.69 -0.15
N ALA A 138 2.13 3.59 -1.33
CA ALA A 138 2.41 2.31 -1.97
C ALA A 138 3.36 1.45 -1.12
N TYR A 139 4.38 2.03 -0.50
CA TYR A 139 5.25 1.30 0.42
C TYR A 139 4.48 0.74 1.62
N ARG A 140 3.58 1.52 2.24
CA ARG A 140 2.71 1.06 3.31
C ARG A 140 1.86 -0.13 2.85
N ASP A 141 1.20 0.00 1.70
CA ASP A 141 0.17 -0.92 1.24
C ASP A 141 0.73 -2.16 0.51
N TRP A 142 1.91 -2.08 -0.12
CA TRP A 142 2.52 -3.19 -0.85
C TRP A 142 3.61 -3.93 -0.07
N VAL A 143 4.24 -3.25 0.88
CA VAL A 143 5.38 -3.79 1.63
C VAL A 143 5.07 -3.94 3.10
N GLN A 144 4.77 -2.83 3.78
CA GLN A 144 4.70 -2.81 5.25
C GLN A 144 3.49 -3.56 5.82
N TYR A 145 2.41 -3.77 5.04
CA TYR A 145 1.28 -4.61 5.46
C TYR A 145 1.69 -6.05 5.83
N LYS A 146 2.83 -6.53 5.30
CA LYS A 146 3.39 -7.86 5.60
C LYS A 146 4.09 -7.94 6.96
N HIS A 147 4.27 -6.80 7.63
CA HIS A 147 4.92 -6.75 8.94
C HIS A 147 4.02 -7.32 10.02
N ARG A 148 4.54 -8.30 10.78
CA ARG A 148 3.80 -9.00 11.84
C ARG A 148 3.83 -8.21 13.15
N PRO A 149 2.82 -8.37 14.04
CA PRO A 149 2.85 -7.79 15.38
C PRO A 149 4.09 -8.25 16.15
N LYS A 150 4.74 -7.31 16.86
CA LYS A 150 5.96 -7.53 17.67
C LYS A 150 7.19 -8.02 16.89
N GLU A 151 7.14 -8.08 15.57
CA GLU A 151 8.30 -8.46 14.74
C GLU A 151 9.33 -7.31 14.73
N ASP A 152 10.61 -7.64 14.92
CA ASP A 152 11.71 -6.69 14.67
C ASP A 152 11.74 -6.28 13.19
N TYR A 153 11.87 -4.98 12.92
CA TYR A 153 11.73 -4.47 11.55
C TYR A 153 12.84 -4.94 10.60
N TYR A 154 14.05 -5.14 11.10
CA TYR A 154 15.14 -5.65 10.28
C TYR A 154 14.96 -7.15 9.97
N LYS A 155 14.42 -7.92 10.93
CA LYS A 155 14.01 -9.31 10.70
C LYS A 155 12.89 -9.39 9.68
N PHE A 156 11.92 -8.48 9.75
CA PHE A 156 10.86 -8.35 8.75
C PHE A 156 11.44 -8.12 7.35
N LEU A 157 12.34 -7.15 7.16
CA LEU A 157 12.97 -6.86 5.86
C LEU A 157 13.73 -8.08 5.30
N SER A 158 14.45 -8.81 6.15
CA SER A 158 15.12 -10.05 5.77
C SER A 158 14.13 -11.14 5.37
N ARG A 159 13.06 -11.32 6.15
CA ARG A 159 12.04 -12.34 5.90
C ARG A 159 11.32 -12.16 4.58
N ILE A 160 10.99 -10.91 4.23
CA ILE A 160 10.34 -10.61 2.94
C ILE A 160 11.32 -10.53 1.77
N ARG A 161 12.61 -10.71 2.03
CA ARG A 161 13.69 -10.56 1.03
C ARG A 161 13.60 -9.21 0.31
N TYR A 162 13.47 -8.12 1.09
CA TYR A 162 13.37 -6.78 0.53
C TYR A 162 14.53 -6.44 -0.40
N ALA A 163 15.73 -6.90 -0.06
CA ALA A 163 16.91 -6.86 -0.92
C ALA A 163 17.53 -8.26 -1.07
N ALA A 164 18.21 -8.51 -2.18
CA ALA A 164 18.86 -9.79 -2.47
C ALA A 164 19.92 -10.15 -1.40
N ASP A 165 20.75 -9.19 -1.00
CA ASP A 165 21.66 -9.28 0.15
C ASP A 165 21.07 -8.48 1.33
N SER A 166 20.25 -9.16 2.13
CA SER A 166 19.60 -8.55 3.28
C SER A 166 20.57 -8.04 4.34
N TYR A 167 21.71 -8.70 4.54
CA TYR A 167 22.69 -8.30 5.55
C TYR A 167 23.37 -6.98 5.18
N SER A 168 23.90 -6.89 3.97
CA SER A 168 24.51 -5.66 3.46
C SER A 168 23.50 -4.51 3.43
N TYR A 169 22.29 -4.79 2.98
CA TYR A 169 21.19 -3.81 2.93
C TYR A 169 20.89 -3.23 4.32
N ILE A 170 20.65 -4.08 5.30
CA ILE A 170 20.32 -3.65 6.67
C ILE A 170 21.45 -2.82 7.27
N ASN A 171 22.70 -3.18 7.03
CA ASN A 171 23.85 -2.41 7.51
C ASN A 171 23.93 -1.01 6.88
N LYS A 172 23.57 -0.88 5.59
CA LYS A 172 23.48 0.42 4.92
C LYS A 172 22.35 1.26 5.52
N VAL A 173 21.15 0.68 5.73
CA VAL A 173 20.02 1.37 6.38
C VAL A 173 20.40 1.84 7.79
N LYS A 174 21.03 0.98 8.60
CA LYS A 174 21.52 1.35 9.95
C LYS A 174 22.54 2.48 9.92
N ARG A 175 23.41 2.52 8.92
CA ARG A 175 24.43 3.58 8.76
C ARG A 175 23.74 4.92 8.47
N ILE A 176 22.76 4.95 7.55
CA ILE A 176 21.99 6.16 7.28
C ILE A 176 21.23 6.60 8.53
N LEU A 177 20.57 5.66 9.21
CA LEU A 177 19.81 5.96 10.43
C LEU A 177 20.67 6.60 11.55
N LYS A 178 21.94 6.26 11.65
CA LYS A 178 22.87 6.89 12.62
C LYS A 178 23.21 8.33 12.26
N GLY A 179 23.06 8.74 11.02
CA GLY A 179 23.32 10.10 10.54
C GLY A 179 22.07 11.01 10.49
N LEU A 180 20.89 10.48 10.82
CA LEU A 180 19.62 11.20 10.95
C LEU A 180 19.39 11.68 12.39
#